data_e942399e8be78ac2c55a875a6d5b93fb
#
_entry.id   e942399e8be78ac2c55a875a6d5b93fb
#
_cell.length_a   1.000
_cell.length_b   1.000
_cell.length_c   1.000
_cell.angle_alpha   90.00
_cell.angle_beta   90.00
_cell.angle_gamma   90.00
#
_symmetry.space_group_name_H-M   'P 1'
#
loop_
_entity.id
_entity.type
_entity.pdbx_description
1 polymer ?
#
loop_
_entity_poly.entity_id
_entity_poly.type
_entity_poly.pdbx_seq_one_letter_code
_entity_poly.pdbx_strand_id
1 'polypeptide(L)'
;MYAAKSLEFLWKGVRMMSGHSKWANIKHKKAKANAQRGAAFTKASRELHVAVKQGGPDPEANFRLKMAIQAARAVNMPNDTIQRAIKRAAGDGDGESYEEIVYEGYGPGGVALVVEAMTDNRNRTASDVRHIFSRHGGNLGETGCVNWMFDRKGSITVDTESFAGDEDEMMMIALDAGAEDLKAYDDYYEIITSPEDLDAVRKAMESAGVEYSGARIIRVPQNVMVLGTKEAGPAMRLVDALDEHDDVQHVYTNFDIPDEVLEELEKEGA
;
A
#
# COMPACT_ATOMS: atom_id res chain seq x y z
N MET A 1 23.90 -41.03 20.43
CA MET A 1 22.45 -40.80 20.56
C MET A 1 22.19 -39.47 21.32
N TYR A 2 22.89 -38.37 20.96
CA TYR A 2 22.80 -37.05 21.64
C TYR A 2 22.85 -35.84 20.71
N ALA A 3 22.67 -36.03 19.38
CA ALA A 3 22.80 -34.95 18.40
C ALA A 3 21.46 -34.51 17.71
N ALA A 4 20.33 -35.16 18.06
CA ALA A 4 19.04 -34.88 17.38
C ALA A 4 18.08 -33.96 18.18
N LYS A 5 18.42 -33.55 19.42
CA LYS A 5 17.55 -32.73 20.28
C LYS A 5 17.86 -31.25 20.27
N SER A 6 18.94 -30.78 19.62
CA SER A 6 19.35 -29.38 19.62
C SER A 6 18.84 -28.60 18.39
N LEU A 7 18.30 -29.25 17.37
CA LEU A 7 17.74 -28.58 16.18
C LEU A 7 16.24 -28.23 16.31
N GLU A 8 15.50 -28.93 17.17
CA GLU A 8 14.08 -28.60 17.43
C GLU A 8 13.87 -27.37 18.31
N PHE A 9 14.91 -26.90 19.03
CA PHE A 9 14.77 -25.74 19.93
C PHE A 9 15.07 -24.40 19.23
N LEU A 10 15.73 -24.43 18.08
CA LEU A 10 16.02 -23.21 17.27
C LEU A 10 14.87 -22.85 16.31
N TRP A 11 13.93 -23.75 16.06
CA TRP A 11 12.77 -23.49 15.18
C TRP A 11 11.51 -23.03 15.92
N LYS A 12 11.50 -23.03 17.26
CA LYS A 12 10.36 -22.55 18.06
C LYS A 12 10.40 -21.07 18.44
N GLY A 13 11.41 -20.32 18.00
CA GLY A 13 11.64 -18.91 18.38
C GLY A 13 11.33 -17.87 17.31
N VAL A 14 11.10 -18.27 16.08
CA VAL A 14 10.71 -17.36 15.00
C VAL A 14 9.45 -17.91 14.35
N ARG A 15 8.34 -17.85 15.08
CA ARG A 15 7.05 -17.73 14.43
C ARG A 15 7.01 -16.30 13.89
N MET A 16 7.63 -16.08 12.73
CA MET A 16 7.34 -14.93 11.90
C MET A 16 5.83 -14.92 11.79
N MET A 17 5.21 -13.85 12.28
CA MET A 17 3.78 -13.66 12.15
C MET A 17 3.50 -13.66 10.64
N SER A 18 3.14 -14.82 10.13
CA SER A 18 2.68 -15.00 8.76
C SER A 18 1.55 -14.02 8.53
N GLY A 19 1.62 -13.26 7.45
CA GLY A 19 0.82 -12.10 7.12
C GLY A 19 -0.69 -12.30 6.94
N HIS A 20 -1.33 -13.04 7.84
CA HIS A 20 -2.78 -13.18 7.92
C HIS A 20 -3.40 -12.18 8.88
N SER A 21 -2.89 -10.94 8.92
CA SER A 21 -3.54 -9.90 9.71
C SER A 21 -4.93 -9.63 9.14
N LYS A 22 -5.98 -9.93 9.91
CA LYS A 22 -7.36 -9.58 9.59
C LYS A 22 -7.51 -8.09 9.29
N TRP A 23 -6.71 -7.26 9.96
CA TRP A 23 -6.63 -5.82 9.69
C TRP A 23 -6.12 -5.51 8.27
N ALA A 24 -5.05 -6.15 7.80
CA ALA A 24 -4.56 -5.97 6.43
C ALA A 24 -5.60 -6.40 5.39
N ASN A 25 -6.28 -7.54 5.62
CA ASN A 25 -7.40 -8.00 4.79
C ASN A 25 -8.57 -7.01 4.78
N ILE A 26 -8.96 -6.46 5.95
CA ILE A 26 -10.02 -5.46 6.05
C ILE A 26 -9.61 -4.20 5.28
N LYS A 27 -8.39 -3.71 5.45
CA LYS A 27 -7.89 -2.54 4.74
C LYS A 27 -7.89 -2.76 3.22
N HIS A 28 -7.47 -3.92 2.75
CA HIS A 28 -7.49 -4.28 1.33
C HIS A 28 -8.92 -4.33 0.79
N LYS A 29 -9.83 -5.04 1.46
CA LYS A 29 -11.27 -5.12 1.09
C LYS A 29 -11.93 -3.74 1.09
N LYS A 30 -11.60 -2.88 2.06
CA LYS A 30 -12.12 -1.51 2.14
C LYS A 30 -11.58 -0.64 1.00
N ALA A 31 -10.30 -0.76 0.63
CA ALA A 31 -9.72 -0.07 -0.52
C ALA A 31 -10.42 -0.51 -1.82
N LYS A 32 -10.67 -1.81 -2.01
CA LYS A 32 -11.40 -2.37 -3.17
C LYS A 32 -12.87 -1.86 -3.21
N ALA A 33 -13.54 -1.75 -2.05
CA ALA A 33 -14.91 -1.20 -1.96
C ALA A 33 -14.96 0.32 -2.18
N ASN A 34 -13.98 1.08 -1.68
CA ASN A 34 -13.86 2.52 -1.88
C ASN A 34 -13.51 2.89 -3.34
N ALA A 35 -12.94 1.95 -4.11
CA ALA A 35 -12.72 2.11 -5.54
C ALA A 35 -13.99 2.46 -6.35
N GLN A 36 -15.18 2.25 -5.79
CA GLN A 36 -16.46 2.61 -6.40
C GLN A 36 -16.87 4.06 -6.13
N ARG A 37 -16.10 4.85 -5.35
CA ARG A 37 -16.41 6.24 -5.01
C ARG A 37 -15.62 7.23 -5.88
N GLY A 38 -16.14 8.45 -6.07
CA GLY A 38 -15.52 9.50 -6.89
C GLY A 38 -14.07 9.84 -6.51
N ALA A 39 -13.70 9.72 -5.24
CA ALA A 39 -12.34 9.90 -4.72
C ALA A 39 -11.32 8.98 -5.41
N ALA A 40 -11.68 7.72 -5.69
CA ALA A 40 -10.77 6.78 -6.36
C ALA A 40 -10.41 7.23 -7.79
N PHE A 41 -11.37 7.81 -8.52
CA PHE A 41 -11.12 8.35 -9.85
C PHE A 41 -10.21 9.57 -9.80
N THR A 42 -10.38 10.44 -8.80
CA THR A 42 -9.52 11.61 -8.58
C THR A 42 -8.08 11.18 -8.30
N LYS A 43 -7.88 10.23 -7.38
CA LYS A 43 -6.56 9.68 -7.07
C LYS A 43 -5.90 9.03 -8.28
N ALA A 44 -6.62 8.17 -9.00
CA ALA A 44 -6.11 7.53 -10.22
C ALA A 44 -5.76 8.56 -11.31
N SER A 45 -6.56 9.63 -11.47
CA SER A 45 -6.27 10.70 -12.44
C SER A 45 -4.99 11.45 -12.09
N ARG A 46 -4.72 11.73 -10.81
CA ARG A 46 -3.50 12.38 -10.35
C ARG A 46 -2.29 11.50 -10.59
N GLU A 47 -2.38 10.20 -10.24
CA GLU A 47 -1.30 9.24 -10.50
C GLU A 47 -0.97 9.14 -11.99
N LEU A 48 -1.98 9.05 -12.89
CA LEU A 48 -1.78 9.11 -14.33
C LEU A 48 -1.05 10.39 -14.76
N HIS A 49 -1.43 11.53 -14.20
CA HIS A 49 -0.82 12.82 -14.53
C HIS A 49 0.65 12.87 -14.11
N VAL A 50 0.94 12.50 -12.86
CA VAL A 50 2.32 12.49 -12.32
C VAL A 50 3.19 11.49 -13.08
N ALA A 51 2.68 10.30 -13.36
CA ALA A 51 3.38 9.28 -14.12
C ALA A 51 3.78 9.78 -15.53
N VAL A 52 2.87 10.46 -16.22
CA VAL A 52 3.14 11.06 -17.55
C VAL A 52 4.18 12.17 -17.46
N LYS A 53 4.08 13.07 -16.47
CA LYS A 53 5.05 14.17 -16.30
C LYS A 53 6.45 13.68 -16.00
N GLN A 54 6.61 12.57 -15.28
CA GLN A 54 7.91 12.01 -14.91
C GLN A 54 8.55 11.16 -16.00
N GLY A 55 7.77 10.33 -16.70
CA GLY A 55 8.30 9.32 -17.62
C GLY A 55 7.74 9.38 -19.04
N GLY A 56 6.91 10.40 -19.36
CA GLY A 56 6.30 10.54 -20.70
C GLY A 56 5.01 9.73 -20.87
N PRO A 57 4.29 9.94 -22.00
CA PRO A 57 2.96 9.40 -22.23
C PRO A 57 2.92 7.98 -22.80
N ASP A 58 4.07 7.35 -23.06
CA ASP A 58 4.15 6.01 -23.61
C ASP A 58 4.20 4.95 -22.49
N PRO A 59 3.15 4.12 -22.30
CA PRO A 59 3.12 3.09 -21.26
C PRO A 59 4.17 1.99 -21.45
N GLU A 60 4.66 1.76 -22.68
CA GLU A 60 5.68 0.73 -22.92
C GLU A 60 7.07 1.21 -22.48
N ALA A 61 7.32 2.52 -22.51
CA ALA A 61 8.54 3.14 -22.02
C ALA A 61 8.45 3.65 -20.57
N ASN A 62 7.22 3.79 -20.03
CA ASN A 62 6.96 4.36 -18.71
C ASN A 62 6.24 3.33 -17.82
N PHE A 63 7.02 2.58 -17.06
CA PHE A 63 6.50 1.57 -16.14
C PHE A 63 5.48 2.14 -15.13
N ARG A 64 5.75 3.32 -14.53
CA ARG A 64 4.84 3.98 -13.60
C ARG A 64 3.48 4.26 -14.27
N LEU A 65 3.48 4.73 -15.50
CA LEU A 65 2.25 4.97 -16.25
C LEU A 65 1.50 3.68 -16.55
N LYS A 66 2.22 2.60 -16.89
CA LYS A 66 1.61 1.28 -17.11
C LYS A 66 0.85 0.82 -15.85
N MET A 67 1.45 0.96 -14.67
CA MET A 67 0.82 0.63 -13.39
C MET A 67 -0.35 1.56 -13.05
N ALA A 68 -0.20 2.86 -13.28
CA ALA A 68 -1.28 3.83 -13.08
C ALA A 68 -2.50 3.53 -13.96
N ILE A 69 -2.29 3.08 -15.21
CA ILE A 69 -3.37 2.63 -16.10
C ILE A 69 -4.06 1.39 -15.54
N GLN A 70 -3.32 0.40 -15.03
CA GLN A 70 -3.91 -0.80 -14.42
C GLN A 70 -4.73 -0.42 -13.18
N ALA A 71 -4.18 0.40 -12.28
CA ALA A 71 -4.89 0.90 -11.10
C ALA A 71 -6.17 1.67 -11.48
N ALA A 72 -6.12 2.51 -12.52
CA ALA A 72 -7.30 3.23 -13.01
C ALA A 72 -8.38 2.28 -13.55
N ARG A 73 -7.98 1.21 -14.25
CA ARG A 73 -8.91 0.16 -14.72
C ARG A 73 -9.52 -0.64 -13.55
N ALA A 74 -8.73 -0.95 -12.52
CA ALA A 74 -9.20 -1.66 -11.33
C ALA A 74 -10.30 -0.89 -10.59
N VAL A 75 -10.29 0.45 -10.63
CA VAL A 75 -11.36 1.30 -10.10
C VAL A 75 -12.49 1.55 -11.12
N ASN A 76 -12.53 0.81 -12.23
CA ASN A 76 -13.51 0.93 -13.32
C ASN A 76 -13.51 2.30 -14.02
N MET A 77 -12.35 2.98 -14.11
CA MET A 77 -12.24 4.20 -14.90
C MET A 77 -12.36 3.87 -16.41
N PRO A 78 -13.26 4.53 -17.17
CA PRO A 78 -13.41 4.27 -18.61
C PRO A 78 -12.11 4.57 -19.37
N ASN A 79 -11.78 3.72 -20.36
CA ASN A 79 -10.56 3.88 -21.16
C ASN A 79 -10.45 5.27 -21.81
N ASP A 80 -11.56 5.84 -22.28
CA ASP A 80 -11.59 7.20 -22.86
C ASP A 80 -11.19 8.27 -21.82
N THR A 81 -11.53 8.06 -20.55
CA THR A 81 -11.15 8.96 -19.45
C THR A 81 -9.67 8.83 -19.15
N ILE A 82 -9.13 7.60 -19.12
CA ILE A 82 -7.69 7.33 -18.97
C ILE A 82 -6.91 8.01 -20.09
N GLN A 83 -7.30 7.79 -21.36
CA GLN A 83 -6.62 8.39 -22.52
C GLN A 83 -6.68 9.92 -22.50
N ARG A 84 -7.81 10.50 -22.09
CA ARG A 84 -7.93 11.97 -21.94
C ARG A 84 -7.04 12.51 -20.83
N ALA A 85 -6.90 11.79 -19.70
CA ALA A 85 -6.01 12.18 -18.62
C ALA A 85 -4.54 12.16 -19.08
N ILE A 86 -4.11 11.08 -19.75
CA ILE A 86 -2.75 10.95 -20.32
C ILE A 86 -2.48 12.08 -21.32
N LYS A 87 -3.41 12.32 -22.28
CA LYS A 87 -3.23 13.38 -23.28
C LYS A 87 -3.17 14.78 -22.66
N ARG A 88 -3.98 15.04 -21.63
CA ARG A 88 -3.95 16.32 -20.89
C ARG A 88 -2.61 16.51 -20.19
N ALA A 89 -2.12 15.46 -19.52
CA ALA A 89 -0.83 15.49 -18.84
C ALA A 89 0.37 15.64 -19.79
N ALA A 90 0.30 15.08 -21.01
CA ALA A 90 1.34 15.16 -22.02
C ALA A 90 1.41 16.54 -22.71
N GLY A 91 0.33 17.34 -22.65
CA GLY A 91 0.31 18.66 -23.26
C GLY A 91 1.17 19.68 -22.50
N ASP A 92 1.71 20.68 -23.26
CA ASP A 92 2.51 21.79 -22.70
C ASP A 92 1.64 22.94 -22.15
N GLY A 93 0.32 22.74 -22.02
CA GLY A 93 -0.59 23.76 -21.48
C GLY A 93 -0.44 23.95 -19.97
N ASP A 94 -0.94 25.10 -19.46
CA ASP A 94 -1.08 25.44 -18.02
C ASP A 94 -2.00 24.41 -17.28
N GLY A 95 -1.68 23.11 -17.38
CA GLY A 95 -2.35 22.05 -16.66
C GLY A 95 -1.94 22.05 -15.19
N GLU A 96 -2.84 21.58 -14.38
CA GLU A 96 -2.59 21.35 -12.95
C GLU A 96 -1.25 20.64 -12.78
N SER A 97 -0.33 21.24 -12.04
CA SER A 97 0.95 20.63 -11.65
C SER A 97 0.77 20.00 -10.28
N TYR A 98 0.84 18.67 -10.20
CA TYR A 98 0.78 17.97 -8.93
C TYR A 98 2.18 17.75 -8.37
N GLU A 99 2.35 18.07 -7.09
CA GLU A 99 3.55 17.76 -6.32
C GLU A 99 3.32 16.52 -5.47
N GLU A 100 4.33 15.64 -5.40
CA GLU A 100 4.36 14.53 -4.46
C GLU A 100 4.92 15.02 -3.12
N ILE A 101 4.18 14.79 -2.05
CA ILE A 101 4.54 15.21 -0.70
C ILE A 101 4.38 14.04 0.24
N VAL A 102 5.34 13.89 1.16
CA VAL A 102 5.27 12.91 2.24
C VAL A 102 5.06 13.65 3.55
N TYR A 103 3.99 13.30 4.25
CA TYR A 103 3.71 13.75 5.60
C TYR A 103 4.01 12.64 6.58
N GLU A 104 4.50 13.00 7.75
CA GLU A 104 4.92 12.08 8.79
C GLU A 104 4.30 12.49 10.12
N GLY A 105 3.91 11.52 10.95
CA GLY A 105 3.31 11.82 12.22
C GLY A 105 3.07 10.60 13.10
N TYR A 106 2.54 10.89 14.28
CA TYR A 106 2.16 9.86 15.24
C TYR A 106 0.65 9.88 15.47
N GLY A 107 0.06 8.69 15.50
CA GLY A 107 -1.34 8.47 15.81
C GLY A 107 -1.58 8.06 17.27
N PRO A 108 -2.84 7.75 17.61
CA PRO A 108 -3.21 7.19 18.91
C PRO A 108 -2.36 5.96 19.26
N GLY A 109 -1.97 5.82 20.53
CA GLY A 109 -1.08 4.74 20.96
C GLY A 109 0.40 4.96 20.58
N GLY A 110 0.75 6.08 19.94
CA GLY A 110 2.13 6.36 19.51
C GLY A 110 2.52 5.65 18.20
N VAL A 111 1.55 5.15 17.44
CA VAL A 111 1.80 4.52 16.14
C VAL A 111 2.39 5.51 15.15
N ALA A 112 3.35 5.08 14.36
CA ALA A 112 3.95 5.89 13.31
C ALA A 112 3.11 5.81 12.02
N LEU A 113 2.91 6.98 11.38
CA LEU A 113 2.22 7.07 10.10
C LEU A 113 3.08 7.84 9.09
N VAL A 114 3.16 7.28 7.88
CA VAL A 114 3.68 7.97 6.69
C VAL A 114 2.53 8.11 5.70
N VAL A 115 2.27 9.34 5.27
CA VAL A 115 1.16 9.69 4.36
C VAL A 115 1.75 10.24 3.07
N GLU A 116 1.56 9.55 1.97
CA GLU A 116 1.94 10.00 0.63
C GLU A 116 0.76 10.72 -0.01
N ALA A 117 0.99 11.94 -0.46
CA ALA A 117 -0.02 12.79 -1.07
C ALA A 117 0.44 13.35 -2.41
N MET A 118 -0.52 13.59 -3.30
CA MET A 118 -0.35 14.31 -4.56
C MET A 118 -1.29 15.50 -4.56
N THR A 119 -0.76 16.70 -4.66
CA THR A 119 -1.56 17.91 -4.56
C THR A 119 -1.10 18.98 -5.52
N ASP A 120 -2.05 19.80 -5.96
CA ASP A 120 -1.85 21.07 -6.66
C ASP A 120 -1.67 22.25 -5.69
N ASN A 121 -1.91 22.04 -4.37
CA ASN A 121 -1.82 23.08 -3.35
C ASN A 121 -1.28 22.52 -2.02
N ARG A 122 0.04 22.58 -1.88
CA ARG A 122 0.78 22.10 -0.70
C ARG A 122 0.26 22.66 0.63
N ASN A 123 -0.10 23.95 0.67
CA ASN A 123 -0.52 24.61 1.91
C ASN A 123 -1.90 24.13 2.36
N ARG A 124 -2.83 23.97 1.42
CA ARG A 124 -4.15 23.39 1.68
C ARG A 124 -4.01 21.99 2.25
N THR A 125 -3.33 21.09 1.54
CA THR A 125 -3.16 19.69 1.96
C THR A 125 -2.45 19.56 3.29
N ALA A 126 -1.40 20.36 3.55
CA ALA A 126 -0.72 20.36 4.85
C ALA A 126 -1.64 20.79 6.00
N SER A 127 -2.54 21.76 5.76
CA SER A 127 -3.54 22.20 6.74
C SER A 127 -4.57 21.10 7.02
N ASP A 128 -5.07 20.46 5.95
CA ASP A 128 -6.09 19.42 6.04
C ASP A 128 -5.56 18.17 6.73
N VAL A 129 -4.36 17.71 6.34
CA VAL A 129 -3.70 16.56 6.98
C VAL A 129 -3.44 16.84 8.46
N ARG A 130 -2.93 18.03 8.82
CA ARG A 130 -2.73 18.44 10.22
C ARG A 130 -4.04 18.42 11.00
N HIS A 131 -5.11 18.92 10.41
CA HIS A 131 -6.43 18.93 11.03
C HIS A 131 -6.94 17.50 11.27
N ILE A 132 -6.79 16.60 10.29
CA ILE A 132 -7.18 15.19 10.41
C ILE A 132 -6.40 14.52 11.55
N PHE A 133 -5.06 14.65 11.59
CA PHE A 133 -4.27 14.12 12.70
C PHE A 133 -4.77 14.61 14.06
N SER A 134 -4.90 15.94 14.21
CA SER A 134 -5.29 16.55 15.50
C SER A 134 -6.70 16.11 15.92
N ARG A 135 -7.65 16.04 14.98
CA ARG A 135 -9.04 15.63 15.26
C ARG A 135 -9.16 14.18 15.71
N HIS A 136 -8.27 13.31 15.26
CA HIS A 136 -8.27 11.88 15.56
C HIS A 136 -7.23 11.49 16.62
N GLY A 137 -6.77 12.45 17.44
CA GLY A 137 -5.88 12.18 18.56
C GLY A 137 -4.43 11.88 18.19
N GLY A 138 -4.03 12.22 16.96
CA GLY A 138 -2.66 12.14 16.49
C GLY A 138 -1.98 13.52 16.42
N ASN A 139 -0.74 13.53 15.96
CA ASN A 139 0.06 14.74 15.76
C ASN A 139 0.90 14.64 14.49
N LEU A 140 0.75 15.61 13.59
CA LEU A 140 1.60 15.74 12.43
C LEU A 140 2.99 16.23 12.89
N GLY A 141 4.03 15.46 12.56
CA GLY A 141 5.41 15.73 12.91
C GLY A 141 6.17 16.51 11.83
N GLU A 142 7.46 16.69 12.07
CA GLU A 142 8.38 17.19 11.06
C GLU A 142 8.84 16.08 10.12
N THR A 143 9.30 16.47 8.93
CA THR A 143 9.86 15.51 7.95
C THR A 143 11.04 14.75 8.57
N GLY A 144 11.03 13.43 8.42
CA GLY A 144 12.05 12.54 8.99
C GLY A 144 11.75 12.02 10.39
N CYS A 145 10.62 12.42 11.02
CA CYS A 145 10.34 12.00 12.39
C CYS A 145 9.98 10.50 12.52
N VAL A 146 9.39 9.88 11.49
CA VAL A 146 9.03 8.46 11.49
C VAL A 146 9.51 7.69 10.26
N ASN A 147 9.94 8.36 9.19
CA ASN A 147 10.30 7.73 7.92
C ASN A 147 11.42 6.67 8.07
N TRP A 148 12.32 6.87 9.01
CA TRP A 148 13.41 5.93 9.33
C TRP A 148 12.93 4.59 9.92
N MET A 149 11.66 4.53 10.35
CA MET A 149 11.03 3.30 10.88
C MET A 149 10.48 2.41 9.76
N PHE A 150 10.56 2.85 8.50
CA PHE A 150 9.99 2.16 7.35
C PHE A 150 11.04 1.96 6.27
N ASP A 151 11.13 0.73 5.77
CA ASP A 151 11.94 0.38 4.61
C ASP A 151 11.14 0.59 3.33
N ARG A 152 11.81 1.08 2.28
CA ARG A 152 11.22 1.09 0.94
C ARG A 152 11.38 -0.29 0.32
N LYS A 153 10.29 -0.86 -0.17
CA LYS A 153 10.25 -2.17 -0.81
C LYS A 153 9.43 -2.10 -2.09
N GLY A 154 9.71 -2.99 -3.03
CA GLY A 154 8.79 -3.30 -4.11
C GLY A 154 7.70 -4.23 -3.61
N SER A 155 6.47 -4.05 -4.07
CA SER A 155 5.35 -4.94 -3.80
C SER A 155 4.65 -5.28 -5.11
N ILE A 156 4.42 -6.57 -5.36
CA ILE A 156 3.61 -7.07 -6.46
C ILE A 156 2.42 -7.80 -5.84
N THR A 157 1.20 -7.42 -6.24
CA THR A 157 -0.04 -8.01 -5.75
C THR A 157 -0.61 -8.96 -6.80
N VAL A 158 -0.90 -10.19 -6.40
CA VAL A 158 -1.53 -11.22 -7.23
C VAL A 158 -2.82 -11.65 -6.56
N ASP A 159 -3.96 -11.49 -7.22
CA ASP A 159 -5.24 -11.97 -6.70
C ASP A 159 -5.24 -13.52 -6.68
N THR A 160 -5.64 -14.14 -5.56
CA THR A 160 -5.66 -15.61 -5.44
C THR A 160 -6.56 -16.26 -6.47
N GLU A 161 -7.66 -15.61 -6.86
CA GLU A 161 -8.58 -16.10 -7.91
C GLU A 161 -7.94 -16.13 -9.31
N SER A 162 -6.88 -15.35 -9.57
CA SER A 162 -6.18 -15.29 -10.85
C SER A 162 -5.03 -16.29 -10.96
N PHE A 163 -4.68 -16.97 -9.87
CA PHE A 163 -3.61 -17.96 -9.82
C PHE A 163 -4.18 -19.36 -9.58
N ALA A 164 -3.87 -20.29 -10.49
CA ALA A 164 -4.43 -21.66 -10.44
C ALA A 164 -3.68 -22.61 -9.47
N GLY A 165 -2.52 -22.18 -8.95
CA GLY A 165 -1.69 -22.94 -8.01
C GLY A 165 -2.02 -22.65 -6.55
N ASP A 166 -1.26 -23.28 -5.66
CA ASP A 166 -1.33 -23.03 -4.22
C ASP A 166 -0.27 -22.02 -3.74
N GLU A 167 -0.26 -21.75 -2.42
CA GLU A 167 0.69 -20.82 -1.78
C GLU A 167 2.14 -21.28 -1.94
N ASP A 168 2.41 -22.58 -1.81
CA ASP A 168 3.76 -23.14 -1.94
C ASP A 168 4.30 -22.97 -3.36
N GLU A 169 3.45 -23.16 -4.37
CA GLU A 169 3.80 -22.96 -5.78
C GLU A 169 4.04 -21.47 -6.07
N MET A 170 3.20 -20.56 -5.56
CA MET A 170 3.42 -19.12 -5.68
C MET A 170 4.73 -18.70 -5.00
N MET A 171 5.02 -19.23 -3.81
CA MET A 171 6.26 -18.98 -3.08
C MET A 171 7.48 -19.37 -3.91
N MET A 172 7.47 -20.58 -4.51
CA MET A 172 8.58 -21.04 -5.37
C MET A 172 8.77 -20.12 -6.57
N ILE A 173 7.69 -19.77 -7.28
CA ILE A 173 7.76 -18.86 -8.44
C ILE A 173 8.31 -17.50 -8.03
N ALA A 174 7.84 -16.92 -6.92
CA ALA A 174 8.27 -15.61 -6.44
C ALA A 174 9.76 -15.62 -6.06
N LEU A 175 10.23 -16.61 -5.33
CA LEU A 175 11.64 -16.73 -4.94
C LEU A 175 12.55 -16.97 -6.14
N ASP A 176 12.16 -17.82 -7.08
CA ASP A 176 12.90 -18.06 -8.32
C ASP A 176 12.97 -16.82 -9.20
N ALA A 177 11.94 -15.96 -9.15
CA ALA A 177 11.92 -14.66 -9.80
C ALA A 177 12.84 -13.62 -9.13
N GLY A 178 13.31 -13.87 -7.90
CA GLY A 178 14.19 -12.98 -7.14
C GLY A 178 13.46 -12.14 -6.09
N ALA A 179 12.26 -12.53 -5.66
CA ALA A 179 11.57 -11.89 -4.55
C ALA A 179 12.30 -12.13 -3.21
N GLU A 180 12.18 -11.19 -2.28
CA GLU A 180 12.74 -11.31 -0.92
C GLU A 180 11.78 -12.09 0.01
N ASP A 181 10.47 -11.93 -0.19
CA ASP A 181 9.45 -12.50 0.69
C ASP A 181 8.10 -12.63 -0.04
N LEU A 182 7.22 -13.49 0.47
CA LEU A 182 5.83 -13.59 0.05
C LEU A 182 4.93 -13.60 1.28
N LYS A 183 3.88 -12.80 1.23
CA LYS A 183 2.82 -12.78 2.23
C LYS A 183 1.53 -13.24 1.59
N ALA A 184 0.94 -14.30 2.14
CA ALA A 184 -0.36 -14.79 1.72
C ALA A 184 -1.46 -14.15 2.57
N TYR A 185 -2.51 -13.67 1.90
CA TYR A 185 -3.73 -13.14 2.50
C TYR A 185 -4.94 -13.93 1.97
N ASP A 186 -6.12 -13.68 2.50
CA ASP A 186 -7.33 -14.44 2.13
C ASP A 186 -7.63 -14.41 0.62
N ASP A 187 -7.44 -13.25 -0.02
CA ASP A 187 -7.85 -12.98 -1.39
C ASP A 187 -6.70 -12.51 -2.31
N TYR A 188 -5.48 -12.38 -1.79
CA TYR A 188 -4.31 -12.01 -2.59
C TYR A 188 -2.99 -12.48 -1.99
N TYR A 189 -1.96 -12.58 -2.83
CA TYR A 189 -0.55 -12.70 -2.46
C TYR A 189 0.13 -11.34 -2.60
N GLU A 190 0.98 -10.98 -1.65
CA GLU A 190 1.86 -9.81 -1.74
C GLU A 190 3.31 -10.28 -1.80
N ILE A 191 3.94 -10.09 -2.95
CA ILE A 191 5.33 -10.44 -3.20
C ILE A 191 6.19 -9.22 -2.93
N ILE A 192 7.18 -9.36 -2.05
CA ILE A 192 8.07 -8.30 -1.61
C ILE A 192 9.42 -8.42 -2.32
N THR A 193 9.91 -7.30 -2.81
CA THR A 193 11.21 -7.20 -3.50
C THR A 193 12.03 -6.04 -2.97
N SER A 194 13.30 -5.95 -3.36
CA SER A 194 14.01 -4.67 -3.30
C SER A 194 13.34 -3.66 -4.24
N PRO A 195 13.44 -2.34 -4.00
CA PRO A 195 12.91 -1.34 -4.92
C PRO A 195 13.52 -1.44 -6.33
N GLU A 196 14.80 -1.80 -6.41
CA GLU A 196 15.60 -1.90 -7.64
C GLU A 196 15.18 -3.10 -8.49
N ASP A 197 14.81 -4.22 -7.84
CA ASP A 197 14.48 -5.49 -8.50
C ASP A 197 12.99 -5.62 -8.87
N LEU A 198 12.14 -4.69 -8.46
CA LEU A 198 10.68 -4.75 -8.68
C LEU A 198 10.32 -5.05 -10.15
N ASP A 199 10.93 -4.35 -11.10
CA ASP A 199 10.61 -4.55 -12.53
C ASP A 199 11.15 -5.88 -13.06
N ALA A 200 12.31 -6.32 -12.59
CA ALA A 200 12.91 -7.61 -12.97
C ALA A 200 12.07 -8.78 -12.47
N VAL A 201 11.69 -8.76 -11.18
CA VAL A 201 10.84 -9.80 -10.56
C VAL A 201 9.48 -9.84 -11.24
N ARG A 202 8.84 -8.68 -11.47
CA ARG A 202 7.58 -8.60 -12.18
C ARG A 202 7.62 -9.26 -13.56
N LYS A 203 8.67 -8.95 -14.36
CA LYS A 203 8.85 -9.55 -15.69
C LYS A 203 9.09 -11.06 -15.63
N ALA A 204 9.83 -11.52 -14.63
CA ALA A 204 10.06 -12.96 -14.43
C ALA A 204 8.74 -13.68 -14.08
N MET A 205 7.91 -13.09 -13.22
CA MET A 205 6.59 -13.63 -12.89
C MET A 205 5.64 -13.63 -14.10
N GLU A 206 5.60 -12.54 -14.90
CA GLU A 206 4.85 -12.53 -16.18
C GLU A 206 5.30 -13.67 -17.11
N SER A 207 6.63 -13.90 -17.19
CA SER A 207 7.19 -14.99 -18.02
C SER A 207 6.85 -16.37 -17.50
N ALA A 208 6.62 -16.51 -16.18
CA ALA A 208 6.11 -17.73 -15.54
C ALA A 208 4.58 -17.87 -15.67
N GLY A 209 3.88 -16.95 -16.34
CA GLY A 209 2.43 -16.98 -16.55
C GLY A 209 1.60 -16.46 -15.38
N VAL A 210 2.21 -15.76 -14.42
CA VAL A 210 1.50 -15.17 -13.28
C VAL A 210 0.93 -13.81 -13.68
N GLU A 211 -0.38 -13.64 -13.56
CA GLU A 211 -1.06 -12.35 -13.70
C GLU A 211 -1.05 -11.61 -12.37
N TYR A 212 -0.73 -10.32 -12.38
CA TYR A 212 -0.73 -9.47 -11.18
C TYR A 212 -1.71 -8.30 -11.34
N SER A 213 -2.33 -7.91 -10.23
CA SER A 213 -3.28 -6.78 -10.18
C SER A 213 -2.61 -5.44 -9.89
N GLY A 214 -1.39 -5.45 -9.36
CA GLY A 214 -0.64 -4.22 -9.06
C GLY A 214 0.84 -4.46 -8.81
N ALA A 215 1.65 -3.44 -9.10
CA ALA A 215 3.06 -3.41 -8.72
C ALA A 215 3.47 -1.97 -8.40
N ARG A 216 4.10 -1.74 -7.24
CA ARG A 216 4.48 -0.39 -6.78
C ARG A 216 5.56 -0.45 -5.71
N ILE A 217 6.17 0.70 -5.45
CA ILE A 217 7.00 0.88 -4.26
C ILE A 217 6.08 1.13 -3.06
N ILE A 218 6.36 0.45 -1.96
CA ILE A 218 5.65 0.59 -0.68
C ILE A 218 6.63 0.92 0.44
N ARG A 219 6.07 1.23 1.63
CA ARG A 219 6.82 1.39 2.87
C ARG A 219 6.42 0.29 3.85
N VAL A 220 7.39 -0.53 4.24
CA VAL A 220 7.19 -1.65 5.16
C VAL A 220 7.79 -1.27 6.50
N PRO A 221 7.03 -1.33 7.61
CA PRO A 221 7.56 -0.98 8.92
C PRO A 221 8.60 -2.03 9.38
N GLN A 222 9.73 -1.55 9.94
CA GLN A 222 10.77 -2.42 10.52
C GLN A 222 10.30 -3.10 11.81
N ASN A 223 9.40 -2.44 12.54
CA ASN A 223 8.82 -2.95 13.77
C ASN A 223 7.33 -2.68 13.79
N VAL A 224 6.55 -3.69 14.15
CA VAL A 224 5.09 -3.62 14.23
C VAL A 224 4.66 -3.47 15.69
N MET A 225 3.80 -2.51 15.97
CA MET A 225 3.15 -2.30 17.26
C MET A 225 1.81 -3.02 17.27
N VAL A 226 1.58 -3.89 18.25
CA VAL A 226 0.28 -4.54 18.44
C VAL A 226 -0.59 -3.64 19.30
N LEU A 227 -1.76 -3.23 18.77
CA LEU A 227 -2.70 -2.35 19.45
C LEU A 227 -3.75 -3.15 20.23
N GLY A 228 -4.10 -2.65 21.42
CA GLY A 228 -5.24 -3.10 22.19
C GLY A 228 -6.52 -2.37 21.78
N THR A 229 -7.67 -2.82 22.33
CA THR A 229 -9.01 -2.30 22.01
C THR A 229 -9.12 -0.78 22.16
N LYS A 230 -8.48 -0.22 23.18
CA LYS A 230 -8.56 1.21 23.49
C LYS A 230 -7.90 2.10 22.42
N GLU A 231 -6.76 1.67 21.85
CA GLU A 231 -5.99 2.43 20.87
C GLU A 231 -6.39 2.09 19.44
N ALA A 232 -6.83 0.85 19.18
CA ALA A 232 -7.12 0.36 17.84
C ALA A 232 -8.24 1.15 17.14
N GLY A 233 -9.38 1.37 17.78
CA GLY A 233 -10.49 2.11 17.21
C GLY A 233 -10.11 3.55 16.79
N PRO A 234 -9.50 4.35 17.66
CA PRO A 234 -8.99 5.67 17.30
C PRO A 234 -7.93 5.66 16.18
N ALA A 235 -7.00 4.68 16.18
CA ALA A 235 -5.99 4.56 15.13
C ALA A 235 -6.61 4.23 13.76
N MET A 236 -7.58 3.30 13.73
CA MET A 236 -8.35 2.97 12.52
C MET A 236 -9.07 4.18 11.95
N ARG A 237 -9.77 4.96 12.80
CA ARG A 237 -10.48 6.17 12.35
C ARG A 237 -9.54 7.23 11.78
N LEU A 238 -8.31 7.37 12.33
CA LEU A 238 -7.30 8.26 11.77
C LEU A 238 -6.87 7.81 10.37
N VAL A 239 -6.56 6.52 10.20
CA VAL A 239 -6.16 5.96 8.90
C VAL A 239 -7.28 6.14 7.88
N ASP A 240 -8.52 5.84 8.25
CA ASP A 240 -9.69 5.98 7.38
C ASP A 240 -9.88 7.43 6.93
N ALA A 241 -9.82 8.39 7.86
CA ALA A 241 -9.99 9.81 7.54
C ALA A 241 -8.87 10.34 6.63
N LEU A 242 -7.63 9.81 6.77
CA LEU A 242 -6.53 10.13 5.87
C LEU A 242 -6.73 9.48 4.49
N ASP A 243 -7.12 8.20 4.45
CA ASP A 243 -7.37 7.48 3.20
C ASP A 243 -8.57 8.06 2.40
N GLU A 244 -9.53 8.68 3.07
CA GLU A 244 -10.67 9.34 2.42
C GLU A 244 -10.34 10.71 1.82
N HIS A 245 -9.19 11.31 2.18
CA HIS A 245 -8.79 12.61 1.64
C HIS A 245 -8.35 12.50 0.17
N ASP A 246 -8.85 13.38 -0.70
CA ASP A 246 -8.63 13.33 -2.15
C ASP A 246 -7.16 13.46 -2.56
N ASP A 247 -6.36 14.22 -1.81
CA ASP A 247 -4.94 14.44 -2.09
C ASP A 247 -4.07 13.30 -1.57
N VAL A 248 -4.53 12.49 -0.60
CA VAL A 248 -3.78 11.36 -0.04
C VAL A 248 -3.85 10.16 -0.98
N GLN A 249 -2.69 9.63 -1.36
CA GLN A 249 -2.59 8.44 -2.21
C GLN A 249 -2.47 7.18 -1.37
N HIS A 250 -1.54 7.19 -0.39
CA HIS A 250 -1.25 6.04 0.46
C HIS A 250 -1.01 6.44 1.90
N VAL A 251 -1.48 5.62 2.84
CA VAL A 251 -1.19 5.72 4.27
C VAL A 251 -0.49 4.43 4.72
N TYR A 252 0.75 4.57 5.20
CA TYR A 252 1.52 3.47 5.77
C TYR A 252 1.59 3.63 7.28
N THR A 253 1.49 2.50 7.98
CA THR A 253 1.44 2.47 9.45
C THR A 253 2.33 1.35 9.97
N ASN A 254 2.78 1.49 11.21
CA ASN A 254 3.57 0.46 11.89
C ASN A 254 2.78 -0.31 12.95
N PHE A 255 1.45 -0.42 12.81
CA PHE A 255 0.65 -1.18 13.76
C PHE A 255 -0.08 -2.36 13.13
N ASP A 256 -0.40 -3.32 13.98
CA ASP A 256 -1.31 -4.42 13.70
C ASP A 256 -2.36 -4.54 14.80
N ILE A 257 -3.50 -5.14 14.49
CA ILE A 257 -4.63 -5.31 15.40
C ILE A 257 -4.96 -6.80 15.45
N PRO A 258 -4.86 -7.45 16.63
CA PRO A 258 -5.23 -8.84 16.80
C PRO A 258 -6.71 -9.09 16.46
N ASP A 259 -7.01 -10.30 15.98
CA ASP A 259 -8.37 -10.67 15.56
C ASP A 259 -9.39 -10.52 16.70
N GLU A 260 -8.99 -10.86 17.92
CA GLU A 260 -9.85 -10.73 19.11
C GLU A 260 -10.24 -9.27 19.37
N VAL A 261 -9.30 -8.33 19.15
CA VAL A 261 -9.53 -6.89 19.32
C VAL A 261 -10.45 -6.36 18.21
N LEU A 262 -10.28 -6.83 16.97
CA LEU A 262 -11.18 -6.47 15.87
C LEU A 262 -12.62 -6.94 16.11
N GLU A 263 -12.80 -8.18 16.58
CA GLU A 263 -14.11 -8.73 16.93
C GLU A 263 -14.78 -7.97 18.09
N GLU A 264 -14.00 -7.49 19.04
CA GLU A 264 -14.49 -6.69 20.15
C GLU A 264 -14.99 -5.33 19.67
N LEU A 265 -14.23 -4.65 18.81
CA LEU A 265 -14.61 -3.37 18.19
C LEU A 265 -15.87 -3.50 17.32
N GLU A 266 -16.00 -4.58 16.55
CA GLU A 266 -17.21 -4.86 15.76
C GLU A 266 -18.47 -5.02 16.64
N LYS A 267 -18.35 -5.64 17.82
CA LYS A 267 -19.45 -5.79 18.79
C LYS A 267 -19.82 -4.48 19.47
N GLU A 268 -18.87 -3.59 19.68
CA GLU A 268 -19.09 -2.27 20.28
C GLU A 268 -19.68 -1.24 19.29
N GLY A 269 -19.75 -1.57 17.98
CA GLY A 269 -20.36 -0.72 16.96
C GLY A 269 -19.49 0.48 16.56
N ALA A 270 -18.19 0.32 16.61
CA ALA A 270 -17.22 1.35 16.24
C ALA A 270 -17.11 1.54 14.72
#